data_ef52d7fd2cdeb308ff52ffcd6afd0acb
#
_entry.id   ef52d7fd2cdeb308ff52ffcd6afd0acb
#
_cell.length_a   1.000
_cell.length_b   1.000
_cell.length_c   1.000
_cell.angle_alpha   90.00
_cell.angle_beta   90.00
_cell.angle_gamma   90.00
#
_symmetry.space_group_name_H-M   'P 1'
#
loop_
_entity.id
_entity.type
_entity.pdbx_description
1 polymer ?
#
loop_
_entity_poly.entity_id
_entity_poly.type
_entity_poly.pdbx_seq_one_letter_code
_entity_poly.pdbx_strand_id
1 'polypeptide(L)'
;MLKIVISGKLDLFAKLRHLALMLIFKIFRKDEWLEFKALGKTEGAPIDVADGFIHFSKVGQVQETVEKHFKDEKDLILVSCNVGDLEPDLKWEVSRGGDLFPHLYRKLLLKDIISQIEIPKIEGVYKFPDTF
;
A
#
# COMPACT_ATOMS: atom_id res chain seq x y z
N MET A 1 -27.22 27.63 16.31
CA MET A 1 -25.98 28.25 15.87
C MET A 1 -24.74 27.43 16.22
N LEU A 2 -24.55 27.14 17.49
CA LEU A 2 -23.39 26.33 17.92
C LEU A 2 -23.35 24.96 17.25
N LYS A 3 -24.50 24.29 17.16
CA LYS A 3 -24.65 22.99 16.53
C LYS A 3 -24.28 23.03 15.04
N ILE A 4 -24.62 24.08 14.33
CA ILE A 4 -24.33 24.27 12.92
C ILE A 4 -22.81 24.50 12.72
N VAL A 5 -22.20 25.29 13.61
CA VAL A 5 -20.75 25.56 13.57
C VAL A 5 -19.96 24.27 13.81
N ILE A 6 -20.38 23.47 14.78
CA ILE A 6 -19.72 22.18 15.07
C ILE A 6 -19.86 21.24 13.87
N SER A 7 -21.06 21.17 13.28
CA SER A 7 -21.30 20.35 12.09
C SER A 7 -20.44 20.81 10.91
N GLY A 8 -20.33 22.12 10.69
CA GLY A 8 -19.49 22.67 9.63
C GLY A 8 -18.02 22.37 9.83
N LYS A 9 -17.53 22.44 11.07
CA LYS A 9 -16.15 22.08 11.39
C LYS A 9 -15.89 20.59 11.13
N LEU A 10 -16.82 19.73 11.53
CA LEU A 10 -16.69 18.28 11.29
C LEU A 10 -16.66 17.98 9.80
N ASP A 11 -17.51 18.63 9.00
CA ASP A 11 -17.51 18.46 7.55
C ASP A 11 -16.21 18.94 6.92
N LEU A 12 -15.66 20.05 7.41
CA LEU A 12 -14.40 20.58 6.92
C LEU A 12 -13.25 19.62 7.26
N PHE A 13 -13.18 19.11 8.48
CA PHE A 13 -12.16 18.15 8.86
C PHE A 13 -12.27 16.87 8.07
N ALA A 14 -13.47 16.37 7.82
CA ALA A 14 -13.67 15.19 7.00
C ALA A 14 -13.18 15.41 5.56
N LYS A 15 -13.47 16.59 4.97
CA LYS A 15 -13.00 16.94 3.64
C LYS A 15 -11.47 17.07 3.59
N LEU A 16 -10.88 17.75 4.58
CA LEU A 16 -9.43 17.89 4.65
C LEU A 16 -8.74 16.54 4.84
N ARG A 17 -9.31 15.67 5.66
CA ARG A 17 -8.80 14.32 5.85
C ARG A 17 -8.84 13.53 4.55
N HIS A 18 -9.95 13.62 3.81
CA HIS A 18 -10.09 12.95 2.52
C HIS A 18 -9.06 13.48 1.51
N LEU A 19 -8.89 14.80 1.43
CA LEU A 19 -7.90 15.42 0.54
C LEU A 19 -6.46 15.10 0.97
N ALA A 20 -6.23 14.86 2.25
CA ALA A 20 -4.92 14.52 2.79
C ALA A 20 -4.60 13.03 2.64
N LEU A 21 -5.60 12.19 2.29
CA LEU A 21 -5.34 10.77 2.06
C LEU A 21 -4.47 10.61 0.82
N MET A 22 -3.34 9.98 1.04
CA MET A 22 -2.47 9.55 -0.04
C MET A 22 -2.23 8.07 0.13
N LEU A 23 -2.73 7.29 -0.80
CA LEU A 23 -2.60 5.84 -0.74
C LEU A 23 -1.32 5.39 -1.41
N ILE A 24 -0.66 4.47 -0.75
CA ILE A 24 0.45 3.72 -1.32
C ILE A 24 0.12 2.25 -1.24
N PHE A 25 0.80 1.44 -2.03
CA PHE A 25 0.41 0.07 -2.30
C PHE A 25 1.56 -0.90 -2.07
N LYS A 26 1.23 -2.04 -1.49
CA LYS A 26 2.15 -3.16 -1.32
C LYS A 26 1.55 -4.39 -1.99
N ILE A 27 2.40 -5.11 -2.71
CA ILE A 27 2.01 -6.34 -3.39
C ILE A 27 2.50 -7.51 -2.55
N PHE A 28 1.59 -8.40 -2.21
CA PHE A 28 1.90 -9.63 -1.48
C PHE A 28 1.64 -10.83 -2.37
N ARG A 29 2.50 -11.84 -2.26
CA ARG A 29 2.14 -13.18 -2.70
C ARG A 29 1.08 -13.71 -1.74
N LYS A 30 0.27 -14.64 -2.19
CA LYS A 30 -0.86 -15.12 -1.41
C LYS A 30 -0.41 -15.73 -0.07
N ASP A 31 0.65 -16.52 -0.06
CA ASP A 31 1.19 -17.12 1.15
C ASP A 31 1.71 -16.07 2.12
N GLU A 32 2.38 -15.04 1.62
CA GLU A 32 2.85 -13.91 2.43
C GLU A 32 1.68 -13.16 3.08
N TRP A 33 0.63 -12.95 2.31
CA TRP A 33 -0.58 -12.28 2.82
C TRP A 33 -1.28 -13.10 3.91
N LEU A 34 -1.41 -14.41 3.71
CA LEU A 34 -2.02 -15.30 4.69
C LEU A 34 -1.22 -15.33 6.00
N GLU A 35 0.10 -15.37 5.92
CA GLU A 35 0.96 -15.31 7.10
C GLU A 35 0.82 -13.97 7.82
N PHE A 36 0.82 -12.88 7.08
CA PHE A 36 0.63 -11.54 7.64
C PHE A 36 -0.70 -11.46 8.41
N LYS A 37 -1.78 -11.94 7.83
CA LYS A 37 -3.09 -11.95 8.50
C LYS A 37 -3.06 -12.78 9.78
N ALA A 38 -2.38 -13.91 9.75
CA ALA A 38 -2.29 -14.78 10.91
C ALA A 38 -1.48 -14.16 12.05
N LEU A 39 -0.39 -13.47 11.73
CA LEU A 39 0.50 -12.88 12.72
C LEU A 39 0.13 -11.45 13.12
N GLY A 40 -0.64 -10.75 12.29
CA GLY A 40 -1.03 -9.35 12.52
C GLY A 40 0.07 -8.34 12.21
N LYS A 41 1.24 -8.79 11.80
CA LYS A 41 2.40 -7.95 11.48
C LYS A 41 3.31 -8.66 10.49
N THR A 42 4.10 -7.87 9.74
CA THR A 42 5.07 -8.43 8.81
C THR A 42 6.29 -7.50 8.67
N GLU A 43 7.43 -8.09 8.41
CA GLU A 43 8.64 -7.35 8.01
C GLU A 43 8.77 -7.29 6.48
N GLY A 44 7.78 -7.79 5.77
CA GLY A 44 7.72 -7.80 4.32
C GLY A 44 8.23 -9.10 3.71
N ALA A 45 8.47 -9.05 2.41
CA ALA A 45 9.02 -10.15 1.64
C ALA A 45 10.53 -10.32 1.93
N PRO A 46 11.16 -11.42 1.49
CA PRO A 46 12.60 -11.61 1.69
C PRO A 46 13.45 -10.43 1.21
N ILE A 47 13.09 -9.80 0.09
CA ILE A 47 13.82 -8.63 -0.42
C ILE A 47 13.69 -7.43 0.53
N ASP A 48 12.53 -7.26 1.16
CA ASP A 48 12.32 -6.18 2.14
C ASP A 48 13.22 -6.38 3.35
N VAL A 49 13.27 -7.61 3.86
CA VAL A 49 14.13 -7.95 5.01
C VAL A 49 15.60 -7.72 4.65
N ALA A 50 16.02 -8.14 3.47
CA ALA A 50 17.39 -7.97 3.00
C ALA A 50 17.79 -6.50 2.88
N ASP A 51 16.85 -5.67 2.38
CA ASP A 51 17.12 -4.24 2.16
C ASP A 51 16.93 -3.40 3.43
N GLY A 52 16.26 -3.92 4.44
CA GLY A 52 16.04 -3.23 5.71
C GLY A 52 14.85 -2.27 5.72
N PHE A 53 13.98 -2.33 4.73
CA PHE A 53 12.74 -1.55 4.67
C PHE A 53 11.73 -2.25 3.78
N ILE A 54 10.44 -1.97 4.01
CA ILE A 54 9.36 -2.54 3.21
C ILE A 54 9.12 -1.67 1.98
N HIS A 55 9.14 -2.29 0.81
CA HIS A 55 8.94 -1.61 -0.48
C HIS A 55 7.46 -1.42 -0.78
N PHE A 56 7.07 -0.17 -1.02
CA PHE A 56 5.74 0.20 -1.49
C PHE A 56 5.83 0.84 -2.87
N SER A 57 4.67 1.04 -3.49
CA SER A 57 4.55 1.71 -4.78
C SER A 57 3.47 2.78 -4.71
N LYS A 58 3.66 3.86 -5.46
CA LYS A 58 2.56 4.78 -5.77
C LYS A 58 1.61 4.10 -6.75
N VAL A 59 0.39 4.62 -6.86
CA VAL A 59 -0.62 4.03 -7.74
C VAL A 59 -0.10 3.87 -9.18
N GLY A 60 0.60 4.86 -9.71
CA GLY A 60 1.15 4.82 -11.07
C GLY A 60 2.33 3.87 -11.26
N GLN A 61 2.86 3.31 -10.18
CA GLN A 61 4.02 2.41 -10.23
C GLN A 61 3.63 0.93 -10.09
N VAL A 62 2.38 0.65 -9.66
CA VAL A 62 1.96 -0.71 -9.28
C VAL A 62 2.09 -1.69 -10.45
N GLN A 63 1.55 -1.36 -11.62
CA GLN A 63 1.55 -2.27 -12.76
C GLN A 63 2.97 -2.65 -13.18
N GLU A 64 3.84 -1.67 -13.28
CA GLU A 64 5.24 -1.92 -13.66
C GLU A 64 5.95 -2.76 -12.62
N THR A 65 5.69 -2.52 -11.33
CA THR A 65 6.27 -3.31 -10.25
C THR A 65 5.84 -4.79 -10.36
N VAL A 66 4.55 -5.03 -10.62
CA VAL A 66 4.04 -6.39 -10.80
C VAL A 66 4.69 -7.07 -12.00
N GLU A 67 4.76 -6.39 -13.12
CA GLU A 67 5.34 -6.93 -14.35
C GLU A 67 6.82 -7.28 -14.21
N LYS A 68 7.56 -6.45 -13.47
CA LYS A 68 9.01 -6.66 -13.30
C LYS A 68 9.36 -7.70 -12.25
N HIS A 69 8.62 -7.74 -11.14
CA HIS A 69 9.03 -8.53 -9.98
C HIS A 69 8.14 -9.72 -9.66
N PHE A 70 6.96 -9.82 -10.27
CA PHE A 70 5.97 -10.84 -9.93
C PHE A 70 5.45 -11.62 -11.14
N LYS A 71 6.13 -11.56 -12.28
CA LYS A 71 5.63 -12.14 -13.53
C LYS A 71 5.36 -13.65 -13.47
N ASP A 72 6.07 -14.36 -12.59
CA ASP A 72 5.93 -15.81 -12.45
C ASP A 72 4.94 -16.22 -11.34
N GLU A 73 4.31 -15.25 -10.69
CA GLU A 73 3.35 -15.51 -9.63
C GLU A 73 1.93 -15.65 -10.19
N LYS A 74 1.10 -16.45 -9.49
CA LYS A 74 -0.29 -16.69 -9.93
C LYS A 74 -1.28 -15.81 -9.18
N ASP A 75 -1.13 -15.74 -7.87
CA ASP A 75 -2.09 -15.08 -6.99
C ASP A 75 -1.38 -13.96 -6.25
N LEU A 76 -1.78 -12.73 -6.56
CA LEU A 76 -1.25 -11.55 -5.89
C LEU A 76 -2.35 -10.84 -5.15
N ILE A 77 -1.98 -10.24 -4.02
CA ILE A 77 -2.86 -9.40 -3.23
C ILE A 77 -2.27 -8.00 -3.22
N LEU A 78 -3.06 -7.03 -3.62
CA LEU A 78 -2.69 -5.62 -3.56
C LEU A 78 -3.33 -5.00 -2.34
N VAL A 79 -2.52 -4.47 -1.43
CA VAL A 79 -3.03 -3.78 -0.25
C VAL A 79 -2.74 -2.29 -0.36
N SER A 80 -3.59 -1.47 0.24
CA SER A 80 -3.36 -0.05 0.33
C SER A 80 -3.20 0.41 1.77
N CYS A 81 -2.36 1.41 1.95
CA CYS A 81 -2.12 2.08 3.22
C CYS A 81 -2.17 3.59 2.99
N ASN A 82 -2.51 4.33 4.04
CA ASN A 82 -2.43 5.78 4.01
C ASN A 82 -1.05 6.24 4.48
N VAL A 83 -0.40 7.08 3.69
CA VAL A 83 0.91 7.65 4.02
C VAL A 83 0.91 8.24 5.44
N GLY A 84 -0.14 8.98 5.80
CA GLY A 84 -0.24 9.61 7.11
C GLY A 84 -0.20 8.63 8.28
N ASP A 85 -0.70 7.41 8.08
CA ASP A 85 -0.69 6.38 9.13
C ASP A 85 0.69 5.74 9.31
N LEU A 86 1.56 5.88 8.32
CA LEU A 86 2.89 5.25 8.32
C LEU A 86 4.00 6.23 8.76
N GLU A 87 3.71 7.53 8.74
CA GLU A 87 4.67 8.54 9.20
C GLU A 87 4.92 8.43 10.71
N PRO A 88 6.13 8.75 11.21
CA PRO A 88 7.28 9.28 10.47
C PRO A 88 8.21 8.21 9.88
N ASP A 89 7.82 6.94 9.91
CA ASP A 89 8.68 5.83 9.52
C ASP A 89 8.72 5.56 8.01
N LEU A 90 8.02 6.39 7.23
CA LEU A 90 7.99 6.28 5.78
C LEU A 90 8.97 7.28 5.15
N LYS A 91 9.79 6.80 4.22
CA LYS A 91 10.73 7.63 3.47
C LYS A 91 10.50 7.47 1.98
N TRP A 92 10.61 8.58 1.26
CA TRP A 92 10.53 8.58 -0.20
C TRP A 92 11.94 8.59 -0.74
N GLU A 93 12.33 7.52 -1.41
CA GLU A 93 13.71 7.32 -1.83
C GLU A 93 13.77 6.96 -3.31
N VAL A 94 14.84 7.41 -3.97
CA VAL A 94 15.08 7.10 -5.37
C VAL A 94 15.34 5.61 -5.51
N SER A 95 14.66 4.99 -6.47
CA SER A 95 14.82 3.59 -6.78
C SER A 95 14.76 3.40 -8.30
N ARG A 96 14.05 2.40 -8.77
CA ARG A 96 13.96 2.04 -10.18
C ARG A 96 13.67 3.26 -11.08
N GLY A 97 14.48 3.44 -12.13
CA GLY A 97 14.27 4.50 -13.11
C GLY A 97 14.47 5.91 -12.62
N GLY A 98 15.04 6.09 -11.43
CA GLY A 98 15.22 7.41 -10.83
C GLY A 98 13.99 7.96 -10.14
N ASP A 99 12.88 7.22 -10.13
CA ASP A 99 11.66 7.64 -9.46
C ASP A 99 11.75 7.45 -7.95
N LEU A 100 10.97 8.25 -7.23
CA LEU A 100 10.81 8.08 -5.78
C LEU A 100 9.79 6.99 -5.49
N PHE A 101 10.19 6.07 -4.62
CA PHE A 101 9.32 5.02 -4.10
C PHE A 101 9.19 5.16 -2.59
N PRO A 102 8.01 4.87 -2.03
CA PRO A 102 7.86 4.93 -0.57
C PRO A 102 8.41 3.66 0.08
N HIS A 103 9.27 3.87 1.07
CA HIS A 103 9.92 2.80 1.83
C HIS A 103 9.58 2.91 3.30
N LEU A 104 9.06 1.84 3.89
CA LEU A 104 8.66 1.82 5.29
C LEU A 104 9.75 1.22 6.16
N TYR A 105 10.20 1.97 7.15
CA TYR A 105 11.28 1.59 8.05
C TYR A 105 10.77 1.10 9.40
N ARG A 106 9.69 0.35 9.39
CA ARG A 106 9.15 -0.39 10.53
C ARG A 106 8.34 -1.58 10.04
N LYS A 107 7.94 -2.45 10.95
CA LYS A 107 7.01 -3.52 10.61
C LYS A 107 5.68 -2.93 10.17
N LEU A 108 5.07 -3.57 9.19
CA LEU A 108 3.72 -3.24 8.76
C LEU A 108 2.75 -4.00 9.66
N LEU A 109 1.73 -3.31 10.14
CA LEU A 109 0.72 -3.88 11.01
C LEU A 109 -0.57 -4.07 10.23
N LEU A 110 -1.31 -5.12 10.59
CA LEU A 110 -2.58 -5.39 9.91
C LEU A 110 -3.55 -4.21 10.00
N LYS A 111 -3.52 -3.47 11.12
CA LYS A 111 -4.35 -2.27 11.30
C LYS A 111 -3.98 -1.12 10.35
N ASP A 112 -2.79 -1.16 9.73
CA ASP A 112 -2.38 -0.14 8.76
C ASP A 112 -3.07 -0.34 7.40
N ILE A 113 -3.65 -1.50 7.15
CA ILE A 113 -4.22 -1.85 5.86
C ILE A 113 -5.61 -1.25 5.72
N ILE A 114 -5.80 -0.43 4.68
CA ILE A 114 -7.09 0.18 4.38
C ILE A 114 -7.93 -0.74 3.51
N SER A 115 -7.32 -1.33 2.49
CA SER A 115 -8.02 -2.22 1.56
C SER A 115 -7.11 -3.31 1.06
N GLN A 116 -7.73 -4.40 0.61
CA GLN A 116 -7.05 -5.49 -0.07
C GLN A 116 -7.88 -5.89 -1.28
N ILE A 117 -7.20 -6.18 -2.37
CA ILE A 117 -7.83 -6.71 -3.58
C ILE A 117 -6.95 -7.77 -4.21
N GLU A 118 -7.59 -8.78 -4.78
CA GLU A 118 -6.87 -9.78 -5.54
C GLU A 118 -6.58 -9.25 -6.95
N ILE A 119 -5.38 -9.56 -7.45
CA ILE A 119 -5.02 -9.27 -8.83
C ILE A 119 -4.97 -10.61 -9.55
N PRO A 120 -6.04 -10.98 -10.29
CA PRO A 120 -6.07 -12.25 -10.99
C PRO A 120 -5.15 -12.24 -12.19
N LYS A 121 -4.58 -13.41 -12.49
CA LYS A 121 -3.81 -13.63 -13.70
C LYS A 121 -4.63 -14.52 -14.62
N ILE A 122 -5.04 -13.98 -15.75
CA ILE A 122 -5.90 -14.67 -16.72
C ILE A 122 -5.13 -14.79 -18.02
N GLU A 123 -4.93 -16.04 -18.46
CA GLU A 123 -4.17 -16.35 -19.69
C GLU A 123 -2.77 -15.69 -19.68
N GLY A 124 -2.11 -15.74 -18.52
CA GLY A 124 -0.77 -15.20 -18.35
C GLY A 124 -0.69 -13.70 -18.16
N VAL A 125 -1.82 -13.00 -18.08
CA VAL A 125 -1.86 -11.54 -17.94
C VAL A 125 -2.55 -11.16 -16.64
N TYR A 126 -1.91 -10.27 -15.86
CA TYR A 126 -2.52 -9.73 -14.65
C TYR A 126 -3.62 -8.73 -15.01
N LYS A 127 -4.76 -8.89 -14.37
CA LYS A 127 -5.91 -8.00 -14.56
C LYS A 127 -6.05 -7.08 -13.36
N PHE A 128 -5.74 -5.82 -13.60
CA PHE A 128 -5.88 -4.77 -12.59
C PHE A 128 -7.28 -4.19 -12.63
N PRO A 129 -7.86 -3.82 -11.48
CA PRO A 129 -9.12 -3.08 -11.49
C PRO A 129 -8.90 -1.70 -12.12
N ASP A 130 -9.97 -1.12 -12.66
CA ASP A 130 -9.91 0.19 -13.30
C ASP A 130 -9.47 1.27 -12.33
N THR A 131 -9.86 1.13 -11.08
CA THR A 131 -9.48 2.05 -10.00
C THR A 131 -9.11 1.28 -8.75
N PHE A 132 -8.07 1.73 -8.06
CA PHE A 132 -7.65 1.18 -6.77
C PHE A 132 -6.88 2.21 -5.95
#